data_09b9a2ff9e7c96687bc8dccece6ee742
#
_entry.id   09b9a2ff9e7c96687bc8dccece6ee742
#
_cell.length_a   1.000
_cell.length_b   1.000
_cell.length_c   1.000
_cell.angle_alpha   90.00
_cell.angle_beta   90.00
_cell.angle_gamma   90.00
#
_symmetry.space_group_name_H-M   'P 1'
#
loop_
_entity.id
_entity.type
_entity.pdbx_description
1 polymer ?
#
loop_
_entity_poly.entity_id
_entity_poly.type
_entity_poly.pdbx_seq_one_letter_code
_entity_poly.pdbx_strand_id
1 'polypeptide(L)'
;MARRNKKGGGGDEIRGDEWLATFSDTITLLLTFFILLYSFSSVDAQKFQQVASAMQVAMTGQSGDSIVDYNMKNGDIPLVGETTKLGRETGSDAKDVYKEVNKFVDKNNLKSSVEVKEDGRGIIIQLRDNVLFEIGRADIKPQSKQIMDKINGLIATLPNEVIIEGHTDNVPIKNEVYGSNWELSTARAVNVLRYFVETKKQNPVRFTAAGYGEYRPIAQNNSDANRSKNRRVNIVIVSKEKESSKK
;
A
#
# COMPACT_ATOMS: atom_id res chain seq x y z
N MET A 1 43.15 93.26 -18.37
CA MET A 1 44.03 92.14 -18.03
C MET A 1 43.22 91.01 -17.42
N ALA A 2 42.94 89.97 -18.16
CA ALA A 2 42.09 88.84 -17.73
C ALA A 2 43.01 87.65 -17.50
N ARG A 3 43.03 87.14 -16.27
CA ARG A 3 43.72 85.89 -15.91
C ARG A 3 42.80 84.72 -16.19
N ARG A 4 43.18 83.86 -17.12
CA ARG A 4 42.55 82.63 -17.53
C ARG A 4 42.98 81.54 -16.56
N ASN A 5 42.05 81.06 -15.74
CA ASN A 5 42.27 79.94 -14.87
C ASN A 5 42.14 78.62 -15.69
N LYS A 6 43.21 77.82 -15.71
CA LYS A 6 43.32 76.54 -16.38
C LYS A 6 42.79 75.47 -15.41
N LYS A 7 41.66 74.87 -15.70
CA LYS A 7 41.14 73.65 -14.99
C LYS A 7 42.05 72.50 -15.39
N GLY A 8 42.72 71.92 -14.40
CA GLY A 8 43.40 70.63 -14.55
C GLY A 8 42.45 69.54 -14.74
N GLY A 9 42.62 68.71 -15.78
CA GLY A 9 41.94 67.46 -15.99
C GLY A 9 42.45 66.43 -14.98
N GLY A 10 41.60 66.00 -14.15
CA GLY A 10 41.84 64.76 -13.33
C GLY A 10 41.75 63.59 -14.28
N GLY A 11 42.89 63.04 -14.65
CA GLY A 11 42.92 61.69 -15.21
C GLY A 11 42.55 60.71 -14.07
N ASP A 12 41.53 59.95 -14.29
CA ASP A 12 41.26 58.77 -13.42
C ASP A 12 42.47 57.84 -13.55
N GLU A 13 43.39 57.91 -12.58
CA GLU A 13 44.35 56.83 -12.37
C GLU A 13 43.60 55.58 -12.07
N ILE A 14 43.50 54.64 -13.03
CA ILE A 14 43.00 53.28 -12.83
C ILE A 14 43.91 52.70 -11.78
N ARG A 15 43.41 52.67 -10.52
CA ARG A 15 44.08 52.00 -9.40
C ARG A 15 44.11 50.53 -9.72
N GLY A 16 45.31 49.93 -9.70
CA GLY A 16 45.51 48.50 -9.98
C GLY A 16 44.74 47.55 -9.08
N ASP A 17 43.94 48.08 -8.14
CA ASP A 17 43.18 47.32 -7.16
C ASP A 17 41.69 47.15 -7.52
N GLU A 18 41.21 47.72 -8.62
CA GLU A 18 39.78 47.61 -9.01
C GLU A 18 39.34 46.17 -9.27
N TRP A 19 40.25 45.34 -9.79
CA TRP A 19 40.00 43.92 -9.97
C TRP A 19 39.78 43.18 -8.62
N LEU A 20 40.41 43.66 -7.53
CA LEU A 20 40.30 43.07 -6.20
C LEU A 20 38.88 43.25 -5.64
N ALA A 21 38.23 44.40 -5.92
CA ALA A 21 36.84 44.63 -5.52
C ALA A 21 35.89 43.66 -6.22
N THR A 22 36.04 43.49 -7.53
CA THR A 22 35.20 42.52 -8.30
C THR A 22 35.49 41.08 -7.94
N PHE A 23 36.75 40.77 -7.65
CA PHE A 23 37.14 39.43 -7.15
C PHE A 23 36.54 39.13 -5.77
N SER A 24 36.62 40.07 -4.83
CA SER A 24 36.03 39.94 -3.51
C SER A 24 34.51 39.78 -3.56
N ASP A 25 33.83 40.52 -4.42
CA ASP A 25 32.37 40.40 -4.61
C ASP A 25 32.01 39.03 -5.16
N THR A 26 32.75 38.55 -6.16
CA THR A 26 32.53 37.21 -6.72
C THR A 26 32.74 36.09 -5.67
N ILE A 27 33.79 36.20 -4.85
CA ILE A 27 34.07 35.20 -3.79
C ILE A 27 32.99 35.24 -2.71
N THR A 28 32.52 36.44 -2.32
CA THR A 28 31.42 36.53 -1.31
C THR A 28 30.09 35.98 -1.85
N LEU A 29 29.78 36.25 -3.13
CA LEU A 29 28.60 35.63 -3.78
C LEU A 29 28.73 34.10 -3.84
N LEU A 30 29.91 33.60 -4.21
CA LEU A 30 30.17 32.16 -4.25
C LEU A 30 30.03 31.53 -2.84
N LEU A 31 30.57 32.19 -1.83
CA LEU A 31 30.47 31.73 -0.43
C LEU A 31 29.02 31.71 0.04
N THR A 32 28.26 32.78 -0.19
CA THR A 32 26.85 32.84 0.17
C THR A 32 26.04 31.79 -0.57
N PHE A 33 26.34 31.50 -1.82
CA PHE A 33 25.71 30.46 -2.60
C PHE A 33 25.97 29.06 -1.99
N PHE A 34 27.21 28.75 -1.61
CA PHE A 34 27.54 27.50 -0.97
C PHE A 34 26.92 27.35 0.44
N ILE A 35 26.84 28.46 1.20
CA ILE A 35 26.16 28.44 2.50
C ILE A 35 24.65 28.18 2.31
N LEU A 36 24.03 28.79 1.29
CA LEU A 36 22.64 28.51 0.93
C LEU A 36 22.44 27.05 0.51
N LEU A 37 23.29 26.52 -0.38
CA LEU A 37 23.23 25.11 -0.78
C LEU A 37 23.41 24.16 0.41
N TYR A 38 24.33 24.46 1.30
CA TYR A 38 24.54 23.70 2.53
C TYR A 38 23.33 23.75 3.45
N SER A 39 22.71 24.92 3.61
CA SER A 39 21.49 25.11 4.36
C SER A 39 20.31 24.32 3.77
N PHE A 40 20.17 24.28 2.43
CA PHE A 40 19.16 23.46 1.77
C PHE A 40 19.52 21.97 1.73
N SER A 41 20.79 21.60 1.73
CA SER A 41 21.25 20.20 1.81
C SER A 41 20.91 19.54 3.14
N SER A 42 20.71 20.33 4.18
CA SER A 42 20.24 19.86 5.49
C SER A 42 18.71 19.95 5.65
N VAL A 43 17.95 20.15 4.54
CA VAL A 43 16.50 19.99 4.57
C VAL A 43 16.21 18.54 4.89
N ASP A 44 15.86 18.34 6.13
CA ASP A 44 15.52 17.08 6.75
C ASP A 44 14.53 16.31 5.85
N ALA A 45 14.96 15.18 5.32
CA ALA A 45 14.09 14.29 4.54
C ALA A 45 12.80 13.96 5.32
N GLN A 46 12.84 14.06 6.64
CA GLN A 46 11.70 13.93 7.54
C GLN A 46 10.71 15.09 7.41
N LYS A 47 11.17 16.34 7.28
CA LYS A 47 10.29 17.50 7.08
C LYS A 47 9.62 17.46 5.71
N PHE A 48 10.36 17.02 4.68
CA PHE A 48 9.78 16.83 3.36
C PHE A 48 8.71 15.74 3.34
N GLN A 49 8.95 14.62 4.03
CA GLN A 49 7.94 13.57 4.19
C GLN A 49 6.71 14.04 4.98
N GLN A 50 6.89 14.86 6.02
CA GLN A 50 5.78 15.43 6.78
C GLN A 50 4.91 16.36 5.90
N VAL A 51 5.53 17.21 5.08
CA VAL A 51 4.80 18.07 4.15
C VAL A 51 4.12 17.25 3.06
N ALA A 52 4.80 16.25 2.50
CA ALA A 52 4.23 15.37 1.49
C ALA A 52 3.05 14.56 2.03
N SER A 53 3.15 14.03 3.26
CA SER A 53 2.05 13.30 3.90
C SER A 53 0.88 14.22 4.27
N ALA A 54 1.15 15.42 4.78
CA ALA A 54 0.10 16.42 5.04
C ALA A 54 -0.63 16.85 3.75
N MET A 55 0.11 16.99 2.66
CA MET A 55 -0.45 17.34 1.36
C MET A 55 -1.27 16.19 0.77
N GLN A 56 -0.84 14.95 0.96
CA GLN A 56 -1.58 13.75 0.55
C GLN A 56 -2.90 13.63 1.31
N VAL A 57 -2.90 13.88 2.62
CA VAL A 57 -4.12 13.92 3.45
C VAL A 57 -5.07 15.03 2.99
N ALA A 58 -4.55 16.21 2.70
CA ALA A 58 -5.34 17.34 2.21
C ALA A 58 -5.96 17.08 0.81
N MET A 59 -5.27 16.34 -0.06
CA MET A 59 -5.74 16.02 -1.41
C MET A 59 -6.69 14.83 -1.47
N THR A 60 -6.59 13.89 -0.54
CA THR A 60 -7.46 12.68 -0.51
C THR A 60 -8.72 12.88 0.32
N GLY A 61 -8.88 14.01 1.02
CA GLY A 61 -10.07 14.33 1.79
C GLY A 61 -10.35 13.38 2.97
N GLN A 62 -9.41 12.52 3.30
CA GLN A 62 -9.53 11.55 4.38
C GLN A 62 -9.11 12.20 5.70
N SER A 63 -10.06 12.84 6.36
CA SER A 63 -9.96 13.26 7.77
C SER A 63 -9.97 12.00 8.63
N GLY A 64 -8.83 11.36 8.78
CA GLY A 64 -8.62 10.27 9.73
C GLY A 64 -7.48 10.66 10.64
N ASP A 65 -7.77 10.85 11.92
CA ASP A 65 -6.84 11.07 13.01
C ASP A 65 -5.53 10.31 12.83
N SER A 66 -4.51 11.03 12.42
CA SER A 66 -3.13 10.56 12.50
C SER A 66 -2.21 11.75 12.61
N ILE A 67 -2.37 12.51 13.66
CA ILE A 67 -1.29 13.33 14.19
C ILE A 67 -0.35 12.31 14.81
N VAL A 68 0.77 12.06 14.14
CA VAL A 68 1.88 11.28 14.66
C VAL A 68 2.39 12.00 15.90
N ASP A 69 2.03 11.46 17.05
CA ASP A 69 2.59 11.86 18.35
C ASP A 69 4.04 11.33 18.39
N TYR A 70 4.96 12.14 17.84
CA TYR A 70 6.38 11.83 17.86
C TYR A 70 6.93 12.18 19.23
N ASN A 71 6.94 11.19 20.11
CA ASN A 71 7.61 11.29 21.40
C ASN A 71 9.13 11.31 21.19
N MET A 72 9.70 12.51 21.07
CA MET A 72 11.15 12.72 21.06
C MET A 72 11.73 12.45 22.45
N LYS A 73 11.90 11.20 22.80
CA LYS A 73 12.81 10.75 23.87
C LYS A 73 13.61 9.58 23.36
N ASN A 74 14.77 9.88 22.89
CA ASN A 74 16.00 9.14 22.64
C ASN A 74 16.47 9.28 21.18
N GLY A 75 17.65 9.89 21.06
CA GLY A 75 18.29 10.30 19.82
C GLY A 75 18.89 9.17 18.98
N ASP A 76 18.12 8.21 18.57
CA ASP A 76 18.53 7.21 17.59
C ASP A 76 17.97 7.59 16.20
N ILE A 77 18.88 8.03 15.34
CA ILE A 77 18.63 8.30 13.93
C ILE A 77 18.64 6.94 13.21
N PRO A 78 17.54 6.46 12.59
CA PRO A 78 17.61 5.27 11.76
C PRO A 78 18.42 5.57 10.50
N LEU A 79 19.49 4.81 10.28
CA LEU A 79 20.30 4.84 9.06
C LEU A 79 19.41 4.54 7.84
N VAL A 80 19.54 5.40 6.82
CA VAL A 80 18.95 5.23 5.50
C VAL A 80 19.47 3.93 4.90
N GLY A 81 18.62 2.91 4.81
CA GLY A 81 18.98 1.60 4.23
C GLY A 81 18.08 0.46 4.65
N GLU A 82 17.45 0.55 5.81
CA GLU A 82 16.37 -0.38 6.12
C GLU A 82 15.06 0.21 5.61
N THR A 83 14.42 -0.52 4.70
CA THR A 83 13.02 -0.32 4.42
C THR A 83 12.29 -0.48 5.75
N THR A 84 12.18 0.62 6.51
CA THR A 84 11.21 0.69 7.58
C THR A 84 9.89 0.41 6.90
N LYS A 85 9.46 -0.84 7.01
CA LYS A 85 8.06 -1.17 6.93
C LYS A 85 7.40 -0.15 7.85
N LEU A 86 6.78 0.90 7.29
CA LEU A 86 5.67 1.56 7.95
C LEU A 86 4.57 0.48 8.06
N GLY A 87 4.87 -0.52 8.88
CA GLY A 87 3.89 -1.35 9.47
C GLY A 87 3.13 -0.40 10.39
N ARG A 88 1.97 0.07 9.93
CA ARG A 88 0.87 0.24 10.86
C ARG A 88 1.08 -0.89 11.85
N GLU A 89 1.26 -0.59 13.12
CA GLU A 89 1.12 -1.59 14.16
C GLU A 89 -0.33 -2.08 14.09
N THR A 90 -0.59 -2.97 13.12
CA THR A 90 -1.68 -3.91 13.20
C THR A 90 -1.33 -4.73 14.42
N GLY A 91 -1.96 -4.35 15.51
CA GLY A 91 -1.58 -4.78 16.84
C GLY A 91 -1.51 -6.30 16.96
N SER A 92 -1.11 -6.78 18.12
CA SER A 92 -1.03 -8.19 18.52
C SER A 92 -2.07 -9.12 17.88
N ASP A 93 -3.24 -8.62 17.60
CA ASP A 93 -4.39 -9.35 17.07
C ASP A 93 -4.17 -9.87 15.64
N ALA A 94 -3.54 -9.11 14.71
CA ALA A 94 -3.29 -9.60 13.34
C ALA A 94 -2.25 -10.73 13.33
N LYS A 95 -1.18 -10.60 14.12
CA LYS A 95 -0.17 -11.66 14.24
C LYS A 95 -0.72 -12.91 14.90
N ASP A 96 -1.62 -12.75 15.85
CA ASP A 96 -2.24 -13.89 16.54
C ASP A 96 -3.25 -14.58 15.63
N VAL A 97 -4.08 -13.82 14.89
CA VAL A 97 -4.96 -14.38 13.85
C VAL A 97 -4.14 -15.06 12.75
N TYR A 98 -3.03 -14.49 12.30
CA TYR A 98 -2.15 -15.11 11.31
C TYR A 98 -1.60 -16.47 11.80
N LYS A 99 -1.14 -16.55 13.05
CA LYS A 99 -0.67 -17.80 13.66
C LYS A 99 -1.79 -18.82 13.77
N GLU A 100 -2.99 -18.39 14.16
CA GLU A 100 -4.16 -19.26 14.29
C GLU A 100 -4.57 -19.83 12.92
N VAL A 101 -4.65 -18.98 11.89
CA VAL A 101 -4.96 -19.39 10.52
C VAL A 101 -3.93 -20.38 9.99
N ASN A 102 -2.63 -20.12 10.17
CA ASN A 102 -1.59 -21.04 9.71
C ASN A 102 -1.64 -22.38 10.45
N LYS A 103 -1.78 -22.38 11.77
CA LYS A 103 -1.96 -23.62 12.56
C LYS A 103 -3.17 -24.41 12.08
N PHE A 104 -4.26 -23.73 11.76
CA PHE A 104 -5.46 -24.36 11.26
C PHE A 104 -5.24 -24.99 9.87
N VAL A 105 -4.59 -24.28 8.94
CA VAL A 105 -4.24 -24.77 7.60
C VAL A 105 -3.35 -26.00 7.70
N ASP A 106 -2.37 -25.99 8.61
CA ASP A 106 -1.47 -27.10 8.84
C ASP A 106 -2.20 -28.33 9.40
N LYS A 107 -2.97 -28.14 10.47
CA LYS A 107 -3.73 -29.22 11.13
C LYS A 107 -4.73 -29.89 10.19
N ASN A 108 -5.28 -29.16 9.24
CA ASN A 108 -6.30 -29.65 8.32
C ASN A 108 -5.75 -30.11 6.97
N ASN A 109 -4.41 -30.13 6.78
CA ASN A 109 -3.73 -30.50 5.53
C ASN A 109 -4.20 -29.68 4.32
N LEU A 110 -4.42 -28.36 4.50
CA LEU A 110 -4.93 -27.48 3.46
C LEU A 110 -3.82 -26.78 2.62
N LYS A 111 -2.54 -26.93 2.97
CA LYS A 111 -1.41 -26.28 2.29
C LYS A 111 -1.33 -26.49 0.78
N SER A 112 -1.83 -27.62 0.28
CA SER A 112 -1.86 -27.88 -1.16
C SER A 112 -2.90 -27.08 -1.93
N SER A 113 -3.94 -26.64 -1.24
CA SER A 113 -5.12 -25.97 -1.83
C SER A 113 -5.26 -24.50 -1.45
N VAL A 114 -4.59 -24.09 -0.38
CA VAL A 114 -4.74 -22.78 0.26
C VAL A 114 -3.37 -22.17 0.49
N GLU A 115 -3.20 -20.90 0.13
CA GLU A 115 -2.04 -20.08 0.48
C GLU A 115 -2.48 -18.98 1.44
N VAL A 116 -1.76 -18.81 2.55
CA VAL A 116 -2.05 -17.77 3.56
C VAL A 116 -1.05 -16.63 3.40
N LYS A 117 -1.58 -15.41 3.30
CA LYS A 117 -0.81 -14.18 3.18
C LYS A 117 -1.31 -13.16 4.20
N GLU A 118 -0.48 -12.21 4.52
CA GLU A 118 -0.84 -11.04 5.32
C GLU A 118 -0.70 -9.79 4.45
N ASP A 119 -1.67 -8.90 4.51
CA ASP A 119 -1.59 -7.56 3.94
C ASP A 119 -2.08 -6.50 4.95
N GLY A 120 -2.04 -5.20 4.55
CA GLY A 120 -2.46 -4.10 5.44
C GLY A 120 -3.92 -4.13 5.89
N ARG A 121 -4.79 -4.96 5.31
CA ARG A 121 -6.21 -5.13 5.67
C ARG A 121 -6.44 -6.29 6.62
N GLY A 122 -5.51 -7.25 6.67
CA GLY A 122 -5.62 -8.44 7.49
C GLY A 122 -5.02 -9.68 6.85
N ILE A 123 -5.62 -10.84 7.12
CA ILE A 123 -5.13 -12.15 6.67
C ILE A 123 -5.90 -12.60 5.45
N ILE A 124 -5.19 -12.93 4.39
CA ILE A 124 -5.73 -13.43 3.13
C ILE A 124 -5.57 -14.94 3.06
N ILE A 125 -6.67 -15.64 2.95
CA ILE A 125 -6.73 -17.05 2.60
C ILE A 125 -6.99 -17.13 1.10
N GLN A 126 -5.95 -17.42 0.32
CA GLN A 126 -6.00 -17.46 -1.14
C GLN A 126 -6.26 -18.89 -1.63
N LEU A 127 -7.28 -19.05 -2.47
CA LEU A 127 -7.60 -20.30 -3.15
C LEU A 127 -7.49 -20.11 -4.66
N ARG A 128 -6.88 -21.06 -5.35
CA ARG A 128 -6.87 -21.07 -6.82
C ARG A 128 -8.27 -21.41 -7.35
N ASP A 129 -8.64 -20.80 -8.51
CA ASP A 129 -9.97 -21.01 -9.08
C ASP A 129 -10.26 -22.48 -9.43
N ASN A 130 -9.28 -23.21 -9.96
CA ASN A 130 -9.41 -24.62 -10.32
C ASN A 130 -9.72 -25.53 -9.12
N VAL A 131 -9.42 -25.09 -7.90
CA VAL A 131 -9.80 -25.79 -6.67
C VAL A 131 -11.30 -25.65 -6.42
N LEU A 132 -11.88 -24.47 -6.71
CA LEU A 132 -13.27 -24.14 -6.37
C LEU A 132 -14.25 -24.33 -7.51
N PHE A 133 -13.87 -24.02 -8.75
CA PHE A 133 -14.78 -23.87 -9.89
C PHE A 133 -14.32 -24.65 -11.12
N GLU A 134 -15.27 -24.93 -12.01
CA GLU A 134 -14.96 -25.32 -13.38
C GLU A 134 -14.56 -24.09 -14.22
N ILE A 135 -13.88 -24.34 -15.33
CA ILE A 135 -13.43 -23.28 -16.25
C ILE A 135 -14.65 -22.48 -16.75
N GLY A 136 -14.57 -21.15 -16.60
CA GLY A 136 -15.63 -20.24 -17.05
C GLY A 136 -16.93 -20.34 -16.24
N ARG A 137 -16.94 -21.02 -15.09
CA ARG A 137 -18.11 -21.16 -14.21
C ARG A 137 -17.86 -20.53 -12.84
N ALA A 138 -18.95 -20.22 -12.13
CA ALA A 138 -18.91 -19.70 -10.77
C ALA A 138 -19.58 -20.66 -9.75
N ASP A 139 -20.07 -21.82 -10.18
CA ASP A 139 -20.65 -22.82 -9.30
C ASP A 139 -19.54 -23.56 -8.54
N ILE A 140 -19.67 -23.63 -7.21
CA ILE A 140 -18.70 -24.35 -6.37
C ILE A 140 -18.80 -25.86 -6.61
N LYS A 141 -17.66 -26.48 -6.94
CA LYS A 141 -17.57 -27.92 -7.17
C LYS A 141 -17.99 -28.70 -5.92
N PRO A 142 -18.69 -29.85 -6.06
CA PRO A 142 -19.03 -30.68 -4.91
C PRO A 142 -17.83 -31.06 -4.05
N GLN A 143 -16.71 -31.42 -4.67
CA GLN A 143 -15.47 -31.81 -3.98
C GLN A 143 -14.83 -30.66 -3.21
N SER A 144 -15.06 -29.42 -3.62
CA SER A 144 -14.50 -28.21 -2.98
C SER A 144 -15.23 -27.86 -1.69
N LYS A 145 -16.45 -28.38 -1.51
CA LYS A 145 -17.25 -28.14 -0.30
C LYS A 145 -16.52 -28.57 0.98
N GLN A 146 -15.76 -29.66 0.92
CA GLN A 146 -14.97 -30.10 2.07
C GLN A 146 -13.91 -29.10 2.50
N ILE A 147 -13.24 -28.42 1.53
CA ILE A 147 -12.28 -27.37 1.81
C ILE A 147 -13.00 -26.16 2.39
N MET A 148 -14.14 -25.79 1.77
CA MET A 148 -14.96 -24.66 2.23
C MET A 148 -15.53 -24.89 3.63
N ASP A 149 -15.89 -26.14 3.99
CA ASP A 149 -16.35 -26.50 5.32
C ASP A 149 -15.27 -26.31 6.39
N LYS A 150 -14.05 -26.72 6.07
CA LYS A 150 -12.90 -26.48 6.96
C LYS A 150 -12.66 -24.98 7.13
N ILE A 151 -12.64 -24.20 6.04
CA ILE A 151 -12.46 -22.75 6.13
C ILE A 151 -13.61 -22.11 6.92
N ASN A 152 -14.84 -22.59 6.75
CA ASN A 152 -15.98 -22.14 7.57
C ASN A 152 -15.75 -22.39 9.06
N GLY A 153 -15.19 -23.54 9.44
CA GLY A 153 -14.82 -23.83 10.82
C GLY A 153 -13.87 -22.80 11.41
N LEU A 154 -12.88 -22.37 10.62
CA LEU A 154 -11.96 -21.29 11.02
C LEU A 154 -12.68 -19.94 11.15
N ILE A 155 -13.47 -19.54 10.14
CA ILE A 155 -14.21 -18.27 10.14
C ILE A 155 -15.19 -18.17 11.32
N ALA A 156 -15.75 -19.32 11.74
CA ALA A 156 -16.68 -19.36 12.86
C ALA A 156 -16.00 -19.10 14.22
N THR A 157 -14.70 -19.38 14.36
CA THR A 157 -13.94 -19.08 15.59
C THR A 157 -13.50 -17.63 15.68
N LEU A 158 -13.49 -16.91 14.55
CA LEU A 158 -13.00 -15.54 14.45
C LEU A 158 -14.19 -14.55 14.36
N PRO A 159 -14.24 -13.50 15.20
CA PRO A 159 -15.33 -12.52 15.16
C PRO A 159 -15.13 -11.41 14.13
N ASN A 160 -14.16 -11.57 13.21
CA ASN A 160 -13.73 -10.58 12.24
C ASN A 160 -14.71 -10.46 11.06
N GLU A 161 -14.67 -9.30 10.38
CA GLU A 161 -15.29 -9.14 9.07
C GLU A 161 -14.55 -9.96 8.01
N VAL A 162 -15.27 -10.41 7.00
CA VAL A 162 -14.74 -11.26 5.94
C VAL A 162 -15.11 -10.68 4.57
N ILE A 163 -14.09 -10.39 3.75
CA ILE A 163 -14.28 -9.92 2.39
C ILE A 163 -13.91 -11.06 1.43
N ILE A 164 -14.83 -11.43 0.55
CA ILE A 164 -14.58 -12.41 -0.50
C ILE A 164 -14.25 -11.66 -1.80
N GLU A 165 -13.05 -11.89 -2.32
CA GLU A 165 -12.57 -11.22 -3.54
C GLU A 165 -12.39 -12.23 -4.68
N GLY A 166 -13.05 -11.99 -5.81
CA GLY A 166 -12.87 -12.79 -7.03
C GLY A 166 -11.92 -12.11 -8.00
N HIS A 167 -11.00 -12.89 -8.58
CA HIS A 167 -10.04 -12.44 -9.57
C HIS A 167 -9.97 -13.40 -10.75
N THR A 168 -9.74 -12.86 -11.96
CA THR A 168 -9.48 -13.61 -13.19
C THR A 168 -8.08 -13.34 -13.72
N ASP A 169 -7.69 -14.05 -14.74
CA ASP A 169 -6.60 -13.64 -15.63
C ASP A 169 -7.13 -12.66 -16.70
N ASN A 170 -6.27 -12.30 -17.65
CA ASN A 170 -6.60 -11.39 -18.75
C ASN A 170 -7.20 -12.07 -19.99
N VAL A 171 -7.51 -13.37 -19.92
CA VAL A 171 -8.20 -14.03 -21.03
C VAL A 171 -9.67 -13.60 -20.98
N PRO A 172 -10.17 -12.94 -22.04
CA PRO A 172 -11.55 -12.49 -22.04
C PRO A 172 -12.52 -13.67 -21.96
N ILE A 173 -13.46 -13.59 -21.03
CA ILE A 173 -14.58 -14.51 -20.97
C ILE A 173 -15.79 -13.86 -21.64
N LYS A 174 -16.41 -14.60 -22.54
CA LYS A 174 -17.71 -14.26 -23.10
C LYS A 174 -18.45 -15.57 -23.38
N ASN A 175 -19.44 -15.84 -22.56
CA ASN A 175 -20.32 -17.01 -22.74
C ASN A 175 -21.78 -16.58 -22.50
N GLU A 176 -22.71 -17.51 -22.56
CA GLU A 176 -24.15 -17.24 -22.37
C GLU A 176 -24.50 -16.70 -20.97
N VAL A 177 -23.63 -16.91 -19.97
CA VAL A 177 -23.88 -16.55 -18.57
C VAL A 177 -23.11 -15.29 -18.16
N TYR A 178 -21.87 -15.13 -18.64
CA TYR A 178 -20.98 -14.03 -18.25
C TYR A 178 -20.47 -13.29 -19.49
N GLY A 179 -20.77 -12.00 -19.55
CA GLY A 179 -20.34 -11.12 -20.64
C GLY A 179 -18.93 -10.60 -20.47
N SER A 180 -18.35 -10.68 -19.26
CA SER A 180 -17.04 -10.13 -18.94
C SER A 180 -16.37 -10.81 -17.74
N ASN A 181 -15.05 -10.60 -17.60
CA ASN A 181 -14.26 -11.01 -16.43
C ASN A 181 -14.74 -10.35 -15.12
N TRP A 182 -15.36 -9.16 -15.22
CA TRP A 182 -16.00 -8.50 -14.08
C TRP A 182 -17.17 -9.33 -13.53
N GLU A 183 -18.06 -9.75 -14.41
CA GLU A 183 -19.23 -10.54 -14.03
C GLU A 183 -18.83 -11.91 -13.47
N LEU A 184 -17.91 -12.61 -14.15
CA LEU A 184 -17.44 -13.91 -13.66
C LEU A 184 -16.79 -13.81 -12.27
N SER A 185 -15.90 -12.84 -12.07
CA SER A 185 -15.21 -12.68 -10.79
C SER A 185 -16.16 -12.30 -9.66
N THR A 186 -17.13 -11.43 -9.94
CA THR A 186 -18.16 -11.04 -8.98
C THR A 186 -19.08 -12.22 -8.64
N ALA A 187 -19.55 -12.97 -9.64
CA ALA A 187 -20.38 -14.15 -9.42
C ALA A 187 -19.67 -15.21 -8.57
N ARG A 188 -18.37 -15.42 -8.80
CA ARG A 188 -17.56 -16.35 -7.98
C ARG A 188 -17.47 -15.89 -6.54
N ALA A 189 -17.21 -14.60 -6.30
CA ALA A 189 -17.15 -14.03 -4.95
C ALA A 189 -18.50 -14.16 -4.24
N VAL A 190 -19.60 -13.83 -4.92
CA VAL A 190 -20.95 -13.93 -4.37
C VAL A 190 -21.32 -15.37 -4.05
N ASN A 191 -21.00 -16.35 -4.91
CA ASN A 191 -21.32 -17.75 -4.65
C ASN A 191 -20.55 -18.34 -3.45
N VAL A 192 -19.30 -17.90 -3.26
CA VAL A 192 -18.54 -18.26 -2.06
C VAL A 192 -19.16 -17.63 -0.81
N LEU A 193 -19.54 -16.35 -0.86
CA LEU A 193 -20.25 -15.68 0.22
C LEU A 193 -21.54 -16.38 0.55
N ARG A 194 -22.39 -16.68 -0.43
CA ARG A 194 -23.66 -17.39 -0.24
C ARG A 194 -23.45 -18.76 0.40
N TYR A 195 -22.38 -19.46 0.04
CA TYR A 195 -22.04 -20.72 0.69
C TYR A 195 -21.86 -20.55 2.19
N PHE A 196 -21.10 -19.56 2.65
CA PHE A 196 -20.90 -19.31 4.07
C PHE A 196 -22.18 -18.82 4.77
N VAL A 197 -22.90 -17.90 4.15
CA VAL A 197 -24.09 -17.27 4.76
C VAL A 197 -25.33 -18.19 4.68
N GLU A 198 -25.66 -18.68 3.48
CA GLU A 198 -26.89 -19.41 3.26
C GLU A 198 -26.76 -20.89 3.66
N THR A 199 -25.63 -21.53 3.30
CA THR A 199 -25.45 -22.97 3.57
C THR A 199 -24.90 -23.22 4.99
N LYS A 200 -23.90 -22.42 5.41
CA LYS A 200 -23.24 -22.60 6.71
C LYS A 200 -23.80 -21.71 7.82
N LYS A 201 -24.81 -20.88 7.51
CA LYS A 201 -25.55 -20.05 8.47
C LYS A 201 -24.67 -19.06 9.25
N GLN A 202 -23.59 -18.59 8.62
CA GLN A 202 -22.78 -17.50 9.18
C GLN A 202 -23.58 -16.18 9.19
N ASN A 203 -23.23 -15.27 10.11
CA ASN A 203 -23.89 -13.97 10.20
C ASN A 203 -23.61 -13.13 8.94
N PRO A 204 -24.62 -12.77 8.12
CA PRO A 204 -24.43 -12.07 6.86
C PRO A 204 -23.82 -10.67 6.99
N VAL A 205 -24.01 -9.99 8.13
CA VAL A 205 -23.49 -8.65 8.38
C VAL A 205 -21.94 -8.59 8.29
N ARG A 206 -21.29 -9.74 8.55
CA ARG A 206 -19.81 -9.85 8.52
C ARG A 206 -19.23 -10.01 7.13
N PHE A 207 -20.05 -10.27 6.11
CA PHE A 207 -19.56 -10.70 4.81
C PHE A 207 -19.78 -9.67 3.72
N THR A 208 -18.72 -9.42 2.94
CA THR A 208 -18.75 -8.59 1.74
C THR A 208 -18.19 -9.38 0.56
N ALA A 209 -18.74 -9.21 -0.64
CA ALA A 209 -18.22 -9.80 -1.87
C ALA A 209 -17.78 -8.71 -2.85
N ALA A 210 -16.62 -8.88 -3.47
CA ALA A 210 -16.08 -7.98 -4.49
C ALA A 210 -15.49 -8.75 -5.67
N GLY A 211 -15.77 -8.33 -6.89
CA GLY A 211 -15.14 -8.84 -8.10
C GLY A 211 -14.16 -7.81 -8.67
N TYR A 212 -12.95 -8.22 -8.98
CA TYR A 212 -11.90 -7.34 -9.52
C TYR A 212 -11.54 -7.65 -10.97
N GLY A 213 -12.16 -8.67 -11.59
CA GLY A 213 -11.78 -9.08 -12.92
C GLY A 213 -10.27 -9.38 -13.01
N GLU A 214 -9.66 -8.91 -14.09
CA GLU A 214 -8.24 -9.06 -14.41
C GLU A 214 -7.34 -7.92 -13.85
N TYR A 215 -7.94 -6.88 -13.25
CA TYR A 215 -7.28 -5.61 -12.98
C TYR A 215 -6.44 -5.58 -11.69
N ARG A 216 -6.41 -6.68 -10.94
CA ARG A 216 -5.52 -6.85 -9.76
C ARG A 216 -4.69 -8.13 -9.88
N PRO A 217 -3.81 -8.25 -10.88
CA PRO A 217 -2.97 -9.42 -11.05
C PRO A 217 -1.88 -9.49 -9.99
N ILE A 218 -1.54 -10.72 -9.54
CA ILE A 218 -0.40 -10.98 -8.64
C ILE A 218 0.83 -11.49 -9.40
N ALA A 219 0.67 -11.82 -10.68
CA ALA A 219 1.73 -12.19 -11.59
C ALA A 219 1.43 -11.63 -12.99
N GLN A 220 2.46 -11.42 -13.81
CA GLN A 220 2.26 -11.01 -15.21
C GLN A 220 1.45 -12.07 -15.98
N ASN A 221 0.48 -11.66 -16.79
CA ASN A 221 -0.38 -12.57 -17.57
C ASN A 221 0.30 -13.11 -18.84
N ASN A 222 1.60 -13.37 -18.80
CA ASN A 222 2.44 -13.75 -19.94
C ASN A 222 2.62 -15.27 -20.14
N SER A 223 2.15 -16.07 -19.20
CA SER A 223 2.21 -17.54 -19.27
C SER A 223 1.01 -18.18 -18.59
N ASP A 224 0.66 -19.42 -18.95
CA ASP A 224 -0.45 -20.15 -18.32
C ASP A 224 -0.22 -20.38 -16.83
N ALA A 225 1.03 -20.60 -16.44
CA ALA A 225 1.42 -20.75 -15.04
C ALA A 225 1.15 -19.46 -14.24
N ASN A 226 1.43 -18.30 -14.82
CA ASN A 226 1.17 -17.02 -14.19
C ASN A 226 -0.31 -16.66 -14.22
N ARG A 227 -1.01 -16.90 -15.35
CA ARG A 227 -2.45 -16.74 -15.45
C ARG A 227 -3.19 -17.58 -14.40
N SER A 228 -2.75 -18.82 -14.16
CA SER A 228 -3.36 -19.67 -13.13
C SER A 228 -3.21 -19.11 -11.71
N LYS A 229 -2.16 -18.34 -11.42
CA LYS A 229 -2.01 -17.63 -10.14
C LYS A 229 -3.00 -16.46 -10.02
N ASN A 230 -3.26 -15.77 -11.14
CA ASN A 230 -4.19 -14.65 -11.16
C ASN A 230 -5.64 -15.09 -10.98
N ARG A 231 -6.02 -16.25 -11.53
CA ARG A 231 -7.34 -16.85 -11.33
C ARG A 231 -7.43 -17.40 -9.91
N ARG A 232 -8.04 -16.64 -9.01
CA ARG A 232 -8.11 -16.96 -7.59
C ARG A 232 -9.33 -16.35 -6.92
N VAL A 233 -9.65 -16.88 -5.76
CA VAL A 233 -10.53 -16.23 -4.78
C VAL A 233 -9.72 -15.98 -3.51
N ASN A 234 -9.78 -14.78 -3.00
CA ASN A 234 -9.24 -14.40 -1.70
C ASN A 234 -10.38 -14.35 -0.67
N ILE A 235 -10.18 -14.94 0.46
CA ILE A 235 -11.00 -14.74 1.65
C ILE A 235 -10.18 -13.91 2.61
N VAL A 236 -10.52 -12.63 2.73
CA VAL A 236 -9.79 -11.66 3.56
C VAL A 236 -10.47 -11.58 4.91
N ILE A 237 -9.77 -12.00 5.95
CA ILE A 237 -10.18 -11.83 7.35
C ILE A 237 -9.64 -10.47 7.79
N VAL A 238 -10.52 -9.48 7.95
CA VAL A 238 -10.15 -8.10 8.24
C VAL A 238 -9.64 -8.01 9.67
N SER A 239 -8.47 -7.41 9.85
CA SER A 239 -7.93 -7.13 11.19
C SER A 239 -8.80 -6.09 11.89
N LYS A 240 -9.15 -6.33 13.15
CA LYS A 240 -9.84 -5.31 13.95
C LYS A 240 -8.83 -4.23 14.30
N GLU A 241 -9.15 -2.97 13.99
CA GLU A 241 -8.48 -1.84 14.61
C GLU A 241 -8.86 -1.85 16.11
N LYS A 242 -7.86 -1.74 16.99
CA LYS A 242 -8.18 -1.49 18.41
C LYS A 242 -8.84 -0.13 18.46
N GLU A 243 -10.13 -0.07 18.75
CA GLU A 243 -10.73 1.15 19.26
C GLU A 243 -9.93 1.56 20.48
N SER A 244 -9.16 2.65 20.34
CA SER A 244 -8.55 3.31 21.48
C SER A 244 -9.70 3.74 22.38
N SER A 245 -9.91 3.01 23.48
CA SER A 245 -10.89 3.33 24.49
C SER A 245 -10.62 4.74 24.97
N LYS A 246 -11.41 5.70 24.46
CA LYS A 246 -11.58 7.00 25.10
C LYS A 246 -12.23 6.74 26.45
N LYS A 247 -11.45 6.82 27.49
CA LYS A 247 -11.91 7.15 28.84
C LYS A 247 -11.55 8.60 29.12
#